data_5b0ae3a8d0414337230c5c1e872fa881
#
_entry.id   5b0ae3a8d0414337230c5c1e872fa881
#
_cell.length_a   1.000
_cell.length_b   1.000
_cell.length_c   1.000
_cell.angle_alpha   90.00
_cell.angle_beta   90.00
_cell.angle_gamma   90.00
#
_symmetry.space_group_name_H-M   'P 1'
#
loop_
_entity.id
_entity.type
_entity.pdbx_description
1 polymer ?
#
loop_
_entity_poly.entity_id
_entity_poly.type
_entity_poly.pdbx_seq_one_letter_code
_entity_poly.pdbx_strand_id
1 'polypeptide(L)'
;MLRKNSNSNNYKKLQCLNCGHYGHAIKTCNYPITSYGILCYFVQNNNIKYLMIQRKDSLCYIEFMRGFYDVNNVYYLCTLFKYITTTEKERIFNNDFDYLWNLLWENYNISKFKKDYEISKVKFNKLKEGFEMKGELIDFNYLIEKTKNDTFDETEMEFPKGRRNLNENN
;
A
#
# COMPACT_ATOMS: atom_id res chain seq x y z
N MET A 1 -22.67 -40.83 19.28
CA MET A 1 -21.24 -40.56 19.07
C MET A 1 -21.08 -39.11 18.62
N LEU A 2 -20.70 -38.24 19.55
CA LEU A 2 -20.49 -36.82 19.31
C LEU A 2 -19.05 -36.61 18.87
N ARG A 3 -18.87 -36.08 17.64
CA ARG A 3 -17.56 -35.68 17.14
C ARG A 3 -17.09 -34.46 17.90
N LYS A 4 -16.05 -34.61 18.73
CA LYS A 4 -15.36 -33.50 19.41
C LYS A 4 -14.64 -32.66 18.36
N ASN A 5 -15.01 -31.37 18.28
CA ASN A 5 -14.32 -30.38 17.48
C ASN A 5 -12.87 -30.18 17.97
N SER A 6 -11.91 -30.62 17.15
CA SER A 6 -10.47 -30.52 17.44
C SER A 6 -9.83 -29.16 17.07
N ASN A 7 -10.65 -28.12 16.86
CA ASN A 7 -10.15 -26.81 16.39
C ASN A 7 -9.68 -25.83 17.48
N SER A 8 -9.86 -26.12 18.77
CA SER A 8 -9.53 -25.17 19.85
C SER A 8 -8.04 -25.11 20.21
N ASN A 9 -7.24 -26.11 19.82
CA ASN A 9 -5.82 -26.21 20.26
C ASN A 9 -4.81 -25.49 19.35
N ASN A 10 -5.17 -25.13 18.10
CA ASN A 10 -4.25 -24.47 17.20
C ASN A 10 -4.11 -22.95 17.45
N TYR A 11 -5.13 -22.30 17.97
CA TYR A 11 -5.09 -20.86 18.27
C TYR A 11 -4.19 -20.51 19.46
N LYS A 12 -3.99 -21.43 20.41
CA LYS A 12 -3.10 -21.20 21.57
C LYS A 12 -1.62 -21.10 21.20
N LYS A 13 -1.21 -21.57 20.00
CA LYS A 13 0.17 -21.51 19.50
C LYS A 13 0.42 -20.35 18.54
N LEU A 14 -0.64 -19.64 18.11
CA LEU A 14 -0.51 -18.54 17.14
C LEU A 14 -0.05 -17.27 17.87
N GLN A 15 1.19 -16.85 17.58
CA GLN A 15 1.71 -15.57 18.04
C GLN A 15 1.21 -14.44 17.13
N CYS A 16 0.65 -13.40 17.71
CA CYS A 16 0.22 -12.22 16.98
C CYS A 16 1.44 -11.38 16.55
N LEU A 17 1.63 -11.20 15.25
CA LEU A 17 2.72 -10.41 14.70
C LEU A 17 2.61 -8.90 15.00
N ASN A 18 1.46 -8.43 15.53
CA ASN A 18 1.30 -7.05 15.96
C ASN A 18 1.76 -6.84 17.40
N CYS A 19 1.14 -7.53 18.36
CA CYS A 19 1.40 -7.31 19.78
C CYS A 19 2.36 -8.33 20.43
N GLY A 20 2.71 -9.42 19.73
CA GLY A 20 3.56 -10.49 20.25
C GLY A 20 2.87 -11.48 21.19
N HIS A 21 1.64 -11.21 21.64
CA HIS A 21 0.88 -12.15 22.47
C HIS A 21 0.39 -13.35 21.68
N TYR A 22 0.15 -14.46 22.39
CA TYR A 22 -0.38 -15.69 21.80
C TYR A 22 -1.91 -15.72 21.86
N GLY A 23 -2.54 -16.51 20.97
CA GLY A 23 -3.96 -16.83 21.00
C GLY A 23 -4.84 -16.06 19.99
N HIS A 24 -4.30 -15.15 19.22
CA HIS A 24 -5.03 -14.44 18.16
C HIS A 24 -4.14 -14.09 16.97
N ALA A 25 -4.77 -13.85 15.82
CA ALA A 25 -4.10 -13.37 14.62
C ALA A 25 -4.01 -11.83 14.59
N ILE A 26 -3.12 -11.29 13.74
CA ILE A 26 -2.98 -9.82 13.57
C ILE A 26 -4.31 -9.14 13.20
N LYS A 27 -5.18 -9.82 12.42
CA LYS A 27 -6.49 -9.27 11.98
C LYS A 27 -7.50 -9.11 13.12
N THR A 28 -7.32 -9.87 14.21
CA THR A 28 -8.20 -9.84 15.39
C THR A 28 -7.49 -9.24 16.60
N CYS A 29 -6.41 -8.52 16.38
CA CYS A 29 -5.65 -7.87 17.43
C CYS A 29 -6.35 -6.59 17.89
N ASN A 30 -6.58 -6.46 19.20
CA ASN A 30 -7.19 -5.27 19.81
C ASN A 30 -6.17 -4.15 20.11
N TYR A 31 -4.88 -4.43 19.95
CA TYR A 31 -3.84 -3.43 20.16
C TYR A 31 -3.64 -2.60 18.87
N PRO A 32 -3.22 -1.33 19.00
CA PRO A 32 -2.84 -0.51 17.86
C PRO A 32 -1.81 -1.22 16.98
N ILE A 33 -1.88 -1.00 15.68
CA ILE A 33 -0.89 -1.55 14.74
C ILE A 33 0.47 -0.92 15.04
N THR A 34 1.46 -1.74 15.35
CA THR A 34 2.82 -1.32 15.67
C THR A 34 3.81 -1.70 14.56
N SER A 35 4.83 -0.88 14.42
CA SER A 35 6.02 -1.19 13.64
C SER A 35 7.25 -0.88 14.50
N TYR A 36 8.32 -1.61 14.28
CA TYR A 36 9.61 -1.43 14.95
C TYR A 36 10.59 -0.87 13.95
N GLY A 37 11.35 0.15 14.35
CA GLY A 37 12.33 0.81 13.50
C GLY A 37 13.67 0.96 14.17
N ILE A 38 14.69 1.14 13.36
CA ILE A 38 16.06 1.42 13.80
C ILE A 38 16.36 2.88 13.46
N LEU A 39 16.75 3.66 14.47
CA LEU A 39 17.30 4.99 14.31
C LEU A 39 18.82 4.87 14.24
N CYS A 40 19.35 4.85 13.01
CA CYS A 40 20.78 4.87 12.77
C CYS A 40 21.21 6.32 12.54
N TYR A 41 22.23 6.79 13.27
CA TYR A 41 22.74 8.15 13.13
C TYR A 41 24.26 8.16 13.21
N PHE A 42 24.84 9.24 12.68
CA PHE A 42 26.25 9.58 12.89
C PHE A 42 26.42 11.08 13.10
N VAL A 43 27.51 11.45 13.76
CA VAL A 43 27.85 12.85 14.05
C VAL A 43 28.96 13.29 13.12
N GLN A 44 28.72 14.38 12.38
CA GLN A 44 29.71 14.99 11.50
C GLN A 44 29.72 16.50 11.71
N ASN A 45 30.86 17.08 12.06
CA ASN A 45 31.00 18.52 12.28
C ASN A 45 29.94 19.08 13.27
N ASN A 46 29.74 18.41 14.40
CA ASN A 46 28.72 18.70 15.42
C ASN A 46 27.25 18.65 14.94
N ASN A 47 27.00 18.12 13.74
CA ASN A 47 25.66 17.90 13.22
C ASN A 47 25.31 16.40 13.25
N ILE A 48 24.11 16.09 13.72
CA ILE A 48 23.58 14.72 13.70
C ILE A 48 22.93 14.48 12.34
N LYS A 49 23.35 13.40 11.66
CA LYS A 49 22.73 12.92 10.42
C LYS A 49 22.08 11.57 10.66
N TYR A 50 20.88 11.38 10.15
CA TYR A 50 20.11 10.15 10.28
C TYR A 50 20.12 9.38 8.97
N LEU A 51 20.19 8.03 9.06
CA LEU A 51 19.94 7.15 7.93
C LEU A 51 18.43 7.09 7.69
N MET A 52 18.02 7.47 6.49
CA MET A 52 16.65 7.32 6.01
C MET A 52 16.64 6.46 4.75
N ILE A 53 15.55 5.79 4.49
CA ILE A 53 15.29 5.06 3.27
C ILE A 53 14.24 5.80 2.44
N GLN A 54 14.47 5.91 1.16
CA GLN A 54 13.49 6.40 0.21
C GLN A 54 12.68 5.23 -0.34
N ARG A 55 11.38 5.37 -0.41
CA ARG A 55 10.51 4.33 -0.98
C ARG A 55 10.75 4.22 -2.49
N LYS A 56 10.67 3.00 -3.02
CA LYS A 56 10.72 2.77 -4.48
C LYS A 56 9.50 3.40 -5.16
N ASP A 57 8.33 3.22 -4.55
CA ASP A 57 7.05 3.74 -5.03
C ASP A 57 6.32 4.44 -3.88
N SER A 58 5.60 5.52 -4.19
CA SER A 58 4.86 6.30 -3.20
C SER A 58 3.71 5.47 -2.58
N LEU A 59 3.33 5.81 -1.34
CA LEU A 59 2.22 5.13 -0.67
C LEU A 59 0.92 5.29 -1.45
N CYS A 60 0.67 6.46 -2.02
CA CYS A 60 -0.52 6.74 -2.79
C CYS A 60 -0.55 5.97 -4.13
N TYR A 61 0.59 5.81 -4.79
CA TYR A 61 0.70 4.96 -5.98
C TYR A 61 0.41 3.50 -5.66
N ILE A 62 0.99 2.97 -4.58
CA ILE A 62 0.72 1.59 -4.14
C ILE A 62 -0.76 1.39 -3.80
N GLU A 63 -1.38 2.35 -3.10
CA GLU A 63 -2.80 2.30 -2.74
C GLU A 63 -3.69 2.35 -3.98
N PHE A 64 -3.37 3.22 -4.94
CA PHE A 64 -4.04 3.31 -6.22
C PHE A 64 -3.94 1.99 -6.99
N MET A 65 -2.74 1.45 -7.17
CA MET A 65 -2.53 0.19 -7.89
C MET A 65 -3.21 -1.01 -7.23
N ARG A 66 -3.38 -1.01 -5.90
CA ARG A 66 -4.12 -2.05 -5.16
C ARG A 66 -5.64 -1.87 -5.20
N GLY A 67 -6.14 -0.81 -5.81
CA GLY A 67 -7.58 -0.57 -5.98
C GLY A 67 -8.33 -0.30 -4.66
N PHE A 68 -7.64 0.22 -3.64
CA PHE A 68 -8.26 0.52 -2.33
C PHE A 68 -9.02 1.85 -2.35
N TYR A 69 -9.84 2.04 -3.38
CA TYR A 69 -10.69 3.21 -3.57
C TYR A 69 -12.01 2.81 -4.21
N ASP A 70 -13.01 3.68 -4.08
CA ASP A 70 -14.22 3.65 -4.90
C ASP A 70 -14.01 4.56 -6.11
N VAL A 71 -14.21 4.05 -7.33
CA VAL A 71 -14.07 4.81 -8.57
C VAL A 71 -15.05 5.99 -8.65
N ASN A 72 -16.17 5.92 -7.94
CA ASN A 72 -17.14 7.00 -7.87
C ASN A 72 -16.77 8.09 -6.83
N ASN A 73 -15.79 7.84 -5.98
CA ASN A 73 -15.25 8.83 -5.06
C ASN A 73 -14.12 9.64 -5.73
N VAL A 74 -14.50 10.53 -6.66
CA VAL A 74 -13.55 11.36 -7.42
C VAL A 74 -12.69 12.24 -6.51
N TYR A 75 -13.25 12.72 -5.39
CA TYR A 75 -12.48 13.50 -4.42
C TYR A 75 -11.30 12.70 -3.85
N TYR A 76 -11.54 11.44 -3.49
CA TYR A 76 -10.49 10.58 -2.97
C TYR A 76 -9.47 10.21 -4.05
N LEU A 77 -9.91 9.95 -5.28
CA LEU A 77 -9.02 9.74 -6.43
C LEU A 77 -8.11 10.94 -6.66
N CYS A 78 -8.65 12.16 -6.65
CA CYS A 78 -7.83 13.38 -6.72
C CYS A 78 -6.86 13.49 -5.54
N THR A 79 -7.26 13.08 -4.34
CA THR A 79 -6.37 13.06 -3.18
C THR A 79 -5.20 12.09 -3.37
N LEU A 80 -5.44 10.89 -3.91
CA LEU A 80 -4.35 9.95 -4.23
C LEU A 80 -3.43 10.56 -5.29
N PHE A 81 -4.00 11.08 -6.40
CA PHE A 81 -3.23 11.67 -7.49
C PHE A 81 -2.44 12.92 -7.09
N LYS A 82 -2.91 13.64 -6.08
CA LYS A 82 -2.18 14.77 -5.49
C LYS A 82 -0.81 14.34 -4.95
N TYR A 83 -0.74 13.17 -4.28
CA TYR A 83 0.47 12.65 -3.59
C TYR A 83 1.24 11.59 -4.40
N ILE A 84 0.74 11.18 -5.56
CA ILE A 84 1.47 10.36 -6.54
C ILE A 84 2.52 11.25 -7.21
N THR A 85 3.76 10.76 -7.36
CA THR A 85 4.84 11.53 -7.98
C THR A 85 4.59 11.78 -9.47
N THR A 86 5.25 12.80 -10.02
CA THR A 86 5.15 13.14 -11.46
C THR A 86 5.50 11.94 -12.34
N THR A 87 6.58 11.24 -12.03
CA THR A 87 7.01 10.06 -12.79
C THR A 87 6.04 8.88 -12.67
N GLU A 88 5.37 8.72 -11.52
CA GLU A 88 4.34 7.69 -11.32
C GLU A 88 3.05 8.03 -12.09
N LYS A 89 2.64 9.32 -12.14
CA LYS A 89 1.51 9.77 -12.97
C LYS A 89 1.77 9.45 -14.45
N GLU A 90 2.98 9.73 -14.94
CA GLU A 90 3.39 9.40 -16.32
C GLU A 90 3.38 7.88 -16.56
N ARG A 91 3.84 7.07 -15.58
CA ARG A 91 3.78 5.61 -15.67
C ARG A 91 2.33 5.11 -15.77
N ILE A 92 1.41 5.63 -14.94
CA ILE A 92 -0.02 5.28 -14.98
C ILE A 92 -0.62 5.61 -16.35
N PHE A 93 -0.31 6.77 -16.89
CA PHE A 93 -0.87 7.24 -18.15
C PHE A 93 -0.39 6.42 -19.35
N ASN A 94 0.91 6.11 -19.40
CA ASN A 94 1.57 5.53 -20.57
C ASN A 94 1.53 3.99 -20.63
N ASN A 95 1.13 3.32 -19.55
CA ASN A 95 1.21 1.86 -19.49
C ASN A 95 -0.16 1.22 -19.22
N ASP A 96 -0.22 -0.09 -19.43
CA ASP A 96 -1.36 -0.90 -19.02
C ASP A 96 -1.20 -1.40 -17.57
N PHE A 97 -2.32 -1.86 -17.02
CA PHE A 97 -2.37 -2.34 -15.65
C PHE A 97 -1.44 -3.53 -15.40
N ASP A 98 -1.37 -4.47 -16.34
CA ASP A 98 -0.62 -5.71 -16.15
C ASP A 98 0.88 -5.43 -16.04
N TYR A 99 1.38 -4.54 -16.89
CA TYR A 99 2.77 -4.08 -16.82
C TYR A 99 3.08 -3.40 -15.48
N LEU A 100 2.24 -2.45 -15.06
CA LEU A 100 2.42 -1.72 -13.80
C LEU A 100 2.32 -2.62 -12.57
N TRP A 101 1.38 -3.56 -12.59
CA TRP A 101 1.22 -4.55 -11.52
C TRP A 101 2.44 -5.46 -11.39
N ASN A 102 2.97 -5.94 -12.52
CA ASN A 102 4.17 -6.77 -12.52
C ASN A 102 5.39 -5.98 -12.03
N LEU A 103 5.55 -4.73 -12.44
CA LEU A 103 6.63 -3.85 -11.98
C LEU A 103 6.58 -3.62 -10.46
N LEU A 104 5.38 -3.48 -9.90
CA LEU A 104 5.17 -3.27 -8.47
C LEU A 104 5.47 -4.54 -7.64
N TRP A 105 5.16 -5.74 -8.19
CA TRP A 105 5.22 -7.01 -7.48
C TRP A 105 6.22 -8.02 -8.06
N GLU A 106 7.32 -7.54 -8.62
CA GLU A 106 8.32 -8.25 -9.43
C GLU A 106 8.79 -9.61 -8.87
N ASN A 107 8.67 -9.87 -7.56
CA ASN A 107 9.13 -11.09 -6.90
C ASN A 107 8.09 -11.74 -5.98
N TYR A 108 6.82 -11.35 -6.08
CA TYR A 108 5.79 -11.87 -5.20
C TYR A 108 4.93 -12.92 -5.89
N ASN A 109 4.63 -13.99 -5.15
CA ASN A 109 3.75 -15.06 -5.59
C ASN A 109 2.35 -14.48 -5.91
N ILE A 110 2.04 -14.33 -7.20
CA ILE A 110 0.81 -13.73 -7.74
C ILE A 110 -0.45 -14.40 -7.18
N SER A 111 -0.38 -15.68 -6.79
CA SER A 111 -1.52 -16.44 -6.27
C SER A 111 -2.10 -15.83 -4.99
N LYS A 112 -1.27 -15.21 -4.13
CA LYS A 112 -1.70 -14.59 -2.86
C LYS A 112 -2.51 -13.31 -3.07
N PHE A 113 -2.29 -12.60 -4.18
CA PHE A 113 -2.90 -11.32 -4.49
C PHE A 113 -3.88 -11.38 -5.67
N LYS A 114 -4.22 -12.59 -6.15
CA LYS A 114 -5.09 -12.77 -7.34
C LYS A 114 -6.42 -12.02 -7.21
N LYS A 115 -7.03 -12.02 -6.03
CA LYS A 115 -8.30 -11.31 -5.81
C LYS A 115 -8.13 -9.80 -5.89
N ASP A 116 -7.07 -9.27 -5.29
CA ASP A 116 -6.76 -7.83 -5.33
C ASP A 116 -6.45 -7.41 -6.77
N TYR A 117 -5.69 -8.22 -7.52
CA TYR A 117 -5.36 -8.00 -8.92
C TYR A 117 -6.61 -7.82 -9.80
N GLU A 118 -7.56 -8.76 -9.75
CA GLU A 118 -8.77 -8.72 -10.60
C GLU A 118 -9.61 -7.47 -10.30
N ILE A 119 -9.84 -7.18 -9.02
CA ILE A 119 -10.61 -6.00 -8.59
C ILE A 119 -9.92 -4.71 -9.03
N SER A 120 -8.61 -4.63 -8.84
CA SER A 120 -7.83 -3.43 -9.17
C SER A 120 -7.76 -3.19 -10.66
N LYS A 121 -7.60 -4.27 -11.46
CA LYS A 121 -7.59 -4.19 -12.92
C LYS A 121 -8.87 -3.61 -13.48
N VAL A 122 -10.03 -4.07 -12.98
CA VAL A 122 -11.33 -3.55 -13.41
C VAL A 122 -11.44 -2.06 -13.12
N LYS A 123 -11.04 -1.61 -11.93
CA LYS A 123 -11.09 -0.19 -11.54
C LYS A 123 -10.14 0.67 -12.36
N PHE A 124 -8.91 0.18 -12.58
CA PHE A 124 -7.91 0.88 -13.39
C PHE A 124 -8.39 1.05 -14.83
N ASN A 125 -8.89 -0.03 -15.46
CA ASN A 125 -9.37 0.03 -16.84
C ASN A 125 -10.58 0.94 -16.97
N LYS A 126 -11.51 0.95 -16.01
CA LYS A 126 -12.63 1.88 -15.98
C LYS A 126 -12.15 3.35 -15.99
N LEU A 127 -11.10 3.68 -15.23
CA LEU A 127 -10.52 5.02 -15.24
C LEU A 127 -9.72 5.31 -16.52
N LYS A 128 -9.09 4.29 -17.10
CA LYS A 128 -8.35 4.43 -18.36
C LYS A 128 -9.28 4.69 -19.56
N GLU A 129 -10.42 4.01 -19.60
CA GLU A 129 -11.47 4.18 -20.60
C GLU A 129 -12.27 5.48 -20.39
N GLY A 130 -12.33 5.93 -19.14
CA GLY A 130 -13.16 7.05 -18.70
C GLY A 130 -14.62 6.68 -18.51
N PHE A 131 -15.29 7.42 -17.65
CA PHE A 131 -16.73 7.30 -17.45
C PHE A 131 -17.35 8.65 -17.10
N GLU A 132 -18.60 8.82 -17.49
CA GLU A 132 -19.32 10.05 -17.24
C GLU A 132 -19.88 10.08 -15.82
N MET A 133 -19.65 11.19 -15.11
CA MET A 133 -20.18 11.42 -13.78
C MET A 133 -20.52 12.90 -13.60
N LYS A 134 -21.79 13.20 -13.31
CA LYS A 134 -22.32 14.58 -13.12
C LYS A 134 -21.98 15.53 -14.29
N GLY A 135 -21.95 15.01 -15.52
CA GLY A 135 -21.65 15.80 -16.72
C GLY A 135 -20.15 16.04 -16.97
N GLU A 136 -19.26 15.41 -16.21
CA GLU A 136 -17.81 15.44 -16.43
C GLU A 136 -17.32 14.04 -16.82
N LEU A 137 -16.37 13.96 -17.76
CA LEU A 137 -15.66 12.73 -18.10
C LEU A 137 -14.55 12.52 -17.07
N ILE A 138 -14.64 11.43 -16.30
CA ILE A 138 -13.65 11.06 -15.28
C ILE A 138 -12.72 10.02 -15.87
N ASP A 139 -11.48 10.42 -16.15
CA ASP A 139 -10.40 9.58 -16.66
C ASP A 139 -9.05 9.99 -16.04
N PHE A 140 -7.95 9.41 -16.50
CA PHE A 140 -6.62 9.79 -16.02
C PHE A 140 -6.25 11.23 -16.39
N ASN A 141 -6.67 11.75 -17.55
CA ASN A 141 -6.42 13.14 -17.93
C ASN A 141 -7.09 14.09 -16.94
N TYR A 142 -8.35 13.80 -16.58
CA TYR A 142 -9.09 14.55 -15.58
C TYR A 142 -8.35 14.61 -14.25
N LEU A 143 -7.91 13.46 -13.73
CA LEU A 143 -7.22 13.37 -12.45
C LEU A 143 -5.88 14.10 -12.45
N ILE A 144 -5.10 13.97 -13.54
CA ILE A 144 -3.82 14.65 -13.72
C ILE A 144 -4.03 16.16 -13.80
N GLU A 145 -5.00 16.62 -14.61
CA GLU A 145 -5.28 18.05 -14.76
C GLU A 145 -5.76 18.69 -13.44
N LYS A 146 -6.63 18.01 -12.69
CA LYS A 146 -7.09 18.50 -11.37
C LYS A 146 -5.97 18.59 -10.33
N THR A 147 -4.89 17.84 -10.52
CA THR A 147 -3.76 17.78 -9.56
C THR A 147 -2.44 18.29 -10.16
N LYS A 148 -2.49 19.06 -11.25
CA LYS A 148 -1.30 19.55 -11.96
C LYS A 148 -0.42 20.50 -11.15
N ASN A 149 -1.00 21.21 -10.19
CA ASN A 149 -0.27 22.13 -9.32
C ASN A 149 0.33 21.42 -8.08
N ASP A 150 -0.05 20.16 -7.86
CA ASP A 150 0.45 19.35 -6.76
C ASP A 150 1.49 18.36 -7.34
N THR A 151 2.75 18.80 -7.40
CA THR A 151 3.85 18.02 -7.96
C THR A 151 4.78 17.55 -6.87
N PHE A 152 5.07 16.25 -6.87
CA PHE A 152 6.09 15.62 -6.05
C PHE A 152 7.03 14.88 -7.00
N ASP A 153 8.32 15.19 -6.93
CA ASP A 153 9.32 14.55 -7.81
C ASP A 153 9.92 13.30 -7.16
N GLU A 154 9.83 13.22 -5.84
CA GLU A 154 10.40 12.14 -5.04
C GLU A 154 9.35 11.45 -4.16
N THR A 155 9.56 10.16 -3.94
CA THR A 155 8.76 9.38 -3.00
C THR A 155 9.13 9.67 -1.56
N GLU A 156 8.28 9.23 -0.62
CA GLU A 156 8.46 9.50 0.80
C GLU A 156 9.75 8.88 1.34
N MET A 157 10.42 9.63 2.20
CA MET A 157 11.53 9.14 3.02
C MET A 157 11.02 8.71 4.39
N GLU A 158 11.51 7.56 4.87
CA GLU A 158 11.15 7.07 6.19
C GLU A 158 12.34 6.42 6.90
N PHE A 159 12.25 6.28 8.22
CA PHE A 159 13.20 5.47 8.96
C PHE A 159 13.01 3.99 8.62
N PRO A 160 14.10 3.20 8.55
CA PRO A 160 14.01 1.75 8.38
C PRO A 160 13.10 1.15 9.47
N LYS A 161 11.98 0.57 9.06
CA LYS A 161 11.00 -0.02 9.97
C LYS A 161 10.31 -1.22 9.35
N GLY A 162 9.83 -2.10 10.18
CA GLY A 162 9.10 -3.29 9.77
C GLY A 162 8.11 -3.75 10.84
N ARG A 163 7.31 -4.74 10.48
CA ARG A 163 6.47 -5.44 11.44
C ARG A 163 7.33 -6.49 12.16
N ARG A 164 6.89 -6.89 13.35
CA ARG A 164 7.49 -8.00 14.09
C ARG A 164 7.53 -9.27 13.25
N ASN A 165 8.64 -9.99 13.30
CA ASN A 165 8.77 -11.33 12.76
C ASN A 165 8.22 -12.39 13.73
N LEU A 166 7.96 -13.59 13.21
CA LEU A 166 7.56 -14.71 14.05
C LEU A 166 8.69 -15.04 15.04
N ASN A 167 8.33 -15.25 16.31
CA ASN A 167 9.26 -15.51 17.41
C ASN A 167 10.19 -14.36 17.81
N GLU A 168 9.98 -13.16 17.30
CA GLU A 168 10.68 -11.97 17.76
C GLU A 168 10.08 -11.50 19.09
N ASN A 169 10.91 -11.46 20.13
CA ASN A 169 10.56 -10.94 21.46
C ASN A 169 10.95 -9.47 21.57
N ASN A 170 10.26 -8.73 22.43
CA ASN A 170 10.60 -7.33 22.74
C ASN A 170 11.88 -7.27 23.55
#